data_a99b668d9eefe3a4bc5947c7180857fa
#
_entry.id   a99b668d9eefe3a4bc5947c7180857fa
#
_cell.length_a   1.000
_cell.length_b   1.000
_cell.length_c   1.000
_cell.angle_alpha   90.00
_cell.angle_beta   90.00
_cell.angle_gamma   90.00
#
_symmetry.space_group_name_H-M   'P 1'
#
loop_
_entity.id
_entity.type
_entity.pdbx_description
1 polymer ?
#
loop_
_entity_poly.entity_id
_entity_poly.type
_entity_poly.pdbx_seq_one_letter_code
_entity_poly.pdbx_strand_id
1 'polypeptide(L)'
;MKSPVESGDPRVAIDGFRRSLAEFATGVTVIAASVNGERFGLTSNSFASVSLDPPLVLWSIRRESKSFAAFTACSHFSVNVLSEDQIGLSQRFARSGPDKFDGIDCHAGEGGAPSLAGAAATFECVSRQTYDGGDHLILVGQVLRYSRYDRQPLLFVKGRYAVSADHPDTRVLAAGGKGEPLADGGERVLSNLMIRAYSAIAARLERGRQTAGLGLSLMQARLLRAAAALPDRTLDELMPELLLDFNASQNLLESMVSLGLIAVDDRGRVRLTDDGEKRLHAIVAHAHANEEVMFQGIDDADLATVRRVLNTMVSKQLSGGPIAAASR
;
A
#
# COMPACT_ATOMS: atom_id res chain seq x y z
N MET A 1 -6.97 3.38 -30.97
CA MET A 1 -7.16 3.42 -29.49
C MET A 1 -7.25 1.99 -28.99
N LYS A 2 -6.61 1.65 -27.85
CA LYS A 2 -6.80 0.34 -27.23
C LYS A 2 -8.21 0.29 -26.61
N SER A 3 -8.93 -0.80 -26.79
CA SER A 3 -10.22 -1.01 -26.14
C SER A 3 -10.08 -1.02 -24.61
N PRO A 4 -11.08 -0.54 -23.86
CA PRO A 4 -11.06 -0.63 -22.41
C PRO A 4 -11.02 -2.10 -21.97
N VAL A 5 -10.28 -2.39 -20.90
CA VAL A 5 -10.23 -3.74 -20.31
C VAL A 5 -11.57 -4.11 -19.69
N GLU A 6 -12.29 -3.10 -19.18
CA GLU A 6 -13.61 -3.24 -18.57
C GLU A 6 -14.40 -1.94 -18.74
N SER A 7 -15.69 -2.05 -19.00
CA SER A 7 -16.63 -0.93 -19.05
C SER A 7 -18.03 -1.42 -18.71
N GLY A 8 -18.87 -0.55 -18.15
CA GLY A 8 -20.24 -0.92 -17.79
C GLY A 8 -21.01 0.18 -17.08
N ASP A 9 -22.29 -0.08 -16.83
CA ASP A 9 -23.13 0.77 -15.98
C ASP A 9 -22.89 0.41 -14.50
N PRO A 10 -22.47 1.37 -13.64
CA PRO A 10 -22.20 1.11 -12.23
C PRO A 10 -23.38 0.52 -11.46
N ARG A 11 -24.60 0.74 -11.92
CA ARG A 11 -25.82 0.21 -11.29
C ARG A 11 -25.98 -1.31 -11.49
N VAL A 12 -25.33 -1.85 -12.51
CA VAL A 12 -25.39 -3.29 -12.85
C VAL A 12 -24.06 -3.98 -12.57
N ALA A 13 -22.93 -3.31 -12.85
CA ALA A 13 -21.57 -3.84 -12.71
C ALA A 13 -20.81 -3.18 -11.57
N ILE A 14 -21.34 -3.27 -10.34
CA ILE A 14 -20.79 -2.58 -9.16
C ILE A 14 -19.33 -2.97 -8.86
N ASP A 15 -18.95 -4.22 -9.08
CA ASP A 15 -17.57 -4.68 -8.83
C ASP A 15 -16.59 -4.13 -9.86
N GLY A 16 -17.01 -4.00 -11.12
CA GLY A 16 -16.24 -3.31 -12.15
C GLY A 16 -16.04 -1.85 -11.84
N PHE A 17 -17.09 -1.19 -11.36
CA PHE A 17 -17.02 0.19 -10.92
C PHE A 17 -16.05 0.37 -9.73
N ARG A 18 -16.10 -0.52 -8.73
CA ARG A 18 -15.16 -0.52 -7.60
C ARG A 18 -13.71 -0.70 -8.06
N ARG A 19 -13.44 -1.62 -8.99
CA ARG A 19 -12.09 -1.80 -9.56
C ARG A 19 -11.62 -0.54 -10.29
N SER A 20 -12.52 0.11 -11.04
CA SER A 20 -12.20 1.36 -11.73
C SER A 20 -11.87 2.50 -10.76
N LEU A 21 -12.63 2.63 -9.66
CA LEU A 21 -12.31 3.59 -8.59
C LEU A 21 -10.97 3.30 -7.92
N ALA A 22 -10.61 2.03 -7.78
CA ALA A 22 -9.36 1.60 -7.15
C ALA A 22 -8.09 1.91 -8.00
N GLU A 23 -8.23 2.33 -9.27
CA GLU A 23 -7.12 2.86 -10.07
C GLU A 23 -6.62 4.22 -9.54
N PHE A 24 -7.46 4.96 -8.82
CA PHE A 24 -7.07 6.21 -8.19
C PHE A 24 -6.29 5.91 -6.90
N ALA A 25 -4.99 6.17 -6.94
CA ALA A 25 -4.13 6.03 -5.77
C ALA A 25 -4.44 7.12 -4.74
N THR A 26 -4.64 6.72 -3.49
CA THR A 26 -4.94 7.61 -2.37
C THR A 26 -3.92 7.47 -1.26
N GLY A 27 -3.80 8.47 -0.41
CA GLY A 27 -3.18 8.31 0.90
C GLY A 27 -4.08 7.48 1.82
N VAL A 28 -3.49 6.93 2.87
CA VAL A 28 -4.22 6.25 3.96
C VAL A 28 -4.23 7.16 5.18
N THR A 29 -5.41 7.39 5.73
CA THR A 29 -5.58 8.22 6.92
C THR A 29 -6.29 7.45 8.03
N VAL A 30 -6.02 7.83 9.28
CA VAL A 30 -6.88 7.53 10.41
C VAL A 30 -7.56 8.84 10.81
N ILE A 31 -8.89 8.86 10.71
CA ILE A 31 -9.69 9.95 11.25
C ILE A 31 -10.00 9.61 12.71
N ALA A 32 -9.75 10.56 13.62
CA ALA A 32 -10.00 10.35 15.03
C ALA A 32 -10.75 11.53 15.65
N ALA A 33 -11.60 11.25 16.63
CA ALA A 33 -12.35 12.22 17.39
C ALA A 33 -12.50 11.78 18.85
N SER A 34 -12.81 12.72 19.72
CA SER A 34 -13.21 12.45 21.10
C SER A 34 -14.61 12.99 21.34
N VAL A 35 -15.50 12.16 21.85
CA VAL A 35 -16.89 12.55 22.17
C VAL A 35 -17.19 12.05 23.59
N ASN A 36 -17.55 12.95 24.49
CA ASN A 36 -17.85 12.64 25.90
C ASN A 36 -16.70 11.86 26.61
N GLY A 37 -15.45 12.14 26.24
CA GLY A 37 -14.27 11.47 26.81
C GLY A 37 -13.94 10.13 26.17
N GLU A 38 -14.77 9.59 25.30
CA GLU A 38 -14.51 8.37 24.55
C GLU A 38 -13.83 8.69 23.22
N ARG A 39 -12.80 7.90 22.86
CA ARG A 39 -12.03 8.07 21.63
C ARG A 39 -12.55 7.18 20.51
N PHE A 40 -12.80 7.78 19.36
CA PHE A 40 -13.24 7.11 18.15
C PHE A 40 -12.21 7.25 17.05
N GLY A 41 -12.02 6.20 16.27
CA GLY A 41 -11.09 6.23 15.14
C GLY A 41 -11.49 5.25 14.06
N LEU A 42 -11.25 5.63 12.81
CA LEU A 42 -11.44 4.75 11.65
C LEU A 42 -10.42 5.06 10.55
N THR A 43 -10.05 4.03 9.81
CA THR A 43 -9.22 4.18 8.60
C THR A 43 -10.08 4.68 7.45
N SER A 44 -9.59 5.70 6.76
CA SER A 44 -10.23 6.27 5.59
C SER A 44 -9.20 6.61 4.52
N ASN A 45 -9.61 6.45 3.27
CA ASN A 45 -8.86 6.90 2.10
C ASN A 45 -9.63 7.97 1.28
N SER A 46 -10.73 8.48 1.82
CA SER A 46 -11.57 9.51 1.19
C SER A 46 -11.13 10.95 1.50
N PHE A 47 -10.06 11.13 2.29
CA PHE A 47 -9.54 12.45 2.63
C PHE A 47 -9.10 13.24 1.39
N ALA A 48 -9.52 14.49 1.31
CA ALA A 48 -9.08 15.44 0.30
C ALA A 48 -9.00 16.87 0.84
N SER A 49 -8.12 17.69 0.26
CA SER A 49 -8.12 19.14 0.45
C SER A 49 -9.27 19.78 -0.31
N VAL A 50 -9.84 20.83 0.24
CA VAL A 50 -10.96 21.60 -0.36
C VAL A 50 -10.54 23.03 -0.69
N SER A 51 -9.96 23.75 0.29
CA SER A 51 -9.62 25.16 0.16
C SER A 51 -8.41 25.50 1.03
N LEU A 52 -7.66 26.52 0.63
CA LEU A 52 -6.58 27.11 1.43
C LEU A 52 -7.06 28.33 2.22
N ASP A 53 -8.08 29.04 1.73
CA ASP A 53 -8.65 30.19 2.40
C ASP A 53 -10.19 30.18 2.23
N PRO A 54 -10.95 29.86 3.29
CA PRO A 54 -10.48 29.29 4.55
C PRO A 54 -9.86 27.89 4.35
N PRO A 55 -8.97 27.43 5.28
CA PRO A 55 -8.31 26.14 5.15
C PRO A 55 -9.31 25.00 5.44
N LEU A 56 -9.81 24.37 4.39
CA LEU A 56 -10.83 23.33 4.48
C LEU A 56 -10.33 22.00 3.93
N VAL A 57 -10.74 20.94 4.60
CA VAL A 57 -10.54 19.54 4.19
C VAL A 57 -11.86 18.78 4.25
N LEU A 58 -11.96 17.69 3.50
CA LEU A 58 -13.11 16.78 3.57
C LEU A 58 -12.67 15.33 3.72
N TRP A 59 -13.59 14.51 4.21
CA TRP A 59 -13.55 13.06 4.20
C TRP A 59 -14.97 12.51 4.27
N SER A 60 -15.15 11.22 4.04
CA SER A 60 -16.48 10.60 4.02
C SER A 60 -16.55 9.40 4.93
N ILE A 61 -17.70 9.23 5.61
CA ILE A 61 -17.99 8.09 6.47
C ILE A 61 -19.22 7.33 5.97
N ARG A 62 -19.16 6.01 5.94
CA ARG A 62 -20.30 5.16 5.64
C ARG A 62 -21.40 5.34 6.69
N ARG A 63 -22.67 5.44 6.25
CA ARG A 63 -23.81 5.53 7.16
C ARG A 63 -23.96 4.33 8.09
N GLU A 64 -23.52 3.14 7.62
CA GLU A 64 -23.53 1.89 8.41
C GLU A 64 -22.34 1.76 9.38
N SER A 65 -21.40 2.73 9.39
CA SER A 65 -20.25 2.69 10.29
C SER A 65 -20.71 2.75 11.76
N LYS A 66 -20.15 1.87 12.60
CA LYS A 66 -20.39 1.90 14.05
C LYS A 66 -19.98 3.23 14.70
N SER A 67 -19.04 3.94 14.10
CA SER A 67 -18.58 5.25 14.57
C SER A 67 -19.36 6.42 13.94
N PHE A 68 -20.40 6.16 13.13
CA PHE A 68 -21.14 7.20 12.42
C PHE A 68 -21.70 8.26 13.37
N ALA A 69 -22.42 7.83 14.43
CA ALA A 69 -23.00 8.73 15.40
C ALA A 69 -21.96 9.60 16.11
N ALA A 70 -20.79 9.02 16.44
CA ALA A 70 -19.72 9.77 17.09
C ALA A 70 -19.15 10.87 16.17
N PHE A 71 -18.86 10.55 14.90
CA PHE A 71 -18.32 11.52 13.97
C PHE A 71 -19.32 12.58 13.50
N THR A 72 -20.61 12.29 13.52
CA THR A 72 -21.65 13.29 13.23
C THR A 72 -21.89 14.23 14.41
N ALA A 73 -21.60 13.79 15.64
CA ALA A 73 -21.77 14.59 16.86
C ALA A 73 -20.49 15.33 17.28
N CYS A 74 -19.31 14.95 16.76
CA CYS A 74 -18.06 15.55 17.20
C CYS A 74 -17.92 17.00 16.70
N SER A 75 -17.50 17.89 17.61
CA SER A 75 -17.17 19.27 17.27
C SER A 75 -15.79 19.40 16.62
N HIS A 76 -14.88 18.48 16.91
CA HIS A 76 -13.52 18.44 16.40
C HIS A 76 -13.13 17.02 15.98
N PHE A 77 -12.28 16.93 14.98
CA PHE A 77 -11.66 15.68 14.57
C PHE A 77 -10.22 15.91 14.09
N SER A 78 -9.39 14.88 14.13
CA SER A 78 -8.08 14.89 13.54
C SER A 78 -8.03 14.01 12.30
N VAL A 79 -7.25 14.42 11.32
CA VAL A 79 -6.86 13.59 10.18
C VAL A 79 -5.39 13.24 10.36
N ASN A 80 -5.08 11.96 10.54
CA ASN A 80 -3.73 11.45 10.69
C ASN A 80 -3.34 10.73 9.41
N VAL A 81 -2.50 11.34 8.57
CA VAL A 81 -1.96 10.72 7.36
C VAL A 81 -0.91 9.71 7.79
N LEU A 82 -1.17 8.44 7.57
CA LEU A 82 -0.27 7.38 8.03
C LEU A 82 1.04 7.38 7.24
N SER A 83 2.13 7.04 7.91
CA SER A 83 3.43 6.76 7.30
C SER A 83 3.50 5.32 6.78
N GLU A 84 4.45 5.07 5.88
CA GLU A 84 4.63 3.77 5.20
C GLU A 84 4.82 2.58 6.14
N ASP A 85 5.34 2.82 7.35
CA ASP A 85 5.56 1.82 8.41
C ASP A 85 4.30 1.58 9.28
N GLN A 86 3.20 2.31 9.06
CA GLN A 86 1.98 2.25 9.88
C GLN A 86 0.86 1.38 9.28
N ILE A 87 1.18 0.37 8.48
CA ILE A 87 0.18 -0.59 7.95
C ILE A 87 -0.63 -1.23 9.09
N GLY A 88 0.03 -1.62 10.18
CA GLY A 88 -0.63 -2.21 11.35
C GLY A 88 -1.70 -1.29 11.97
N LEU A 89 -1.43 0.03 12.04
CA LEU A 89 -2.43 1.01 12.48
C LEU A 89 -3.60 1.11 11.51
N SER A 90 -3.32 1.18 10.21
CA SER A 90 -4.36 1.20 9.20
C SER A 90 -5.31 0.00 9.35
N GLN A 91 -4.79 -1.20 9.50
CA GLN A 91 -5.58 -2.42 9.66
C GLN A 91 -6.38 -2.42 10.98
N ARG A 92 -5.77 -1.95 12.08
CA ARG A 92 -6.41 -1.87 13.38
C ARG A 92 -7.62 -0.93 13.36
N PHE A 93 -7.47 0.25 12.77
CA PHE A 93 -8.55 1.24 12.68
C PHE A 93 -9.59 0.92 11.59
N ALA A 94 -9.28 0.06 10.62
CA ALA A 94 -10.23 -0.44 9.63
C ALA A 94 -11.23 -1.46 10.23
N ARG A 95 -10.85 -2.20 11.28
CA ARG A 95 -11.71 -3.20 11.91
C ARG A 95 -12.72 -2.56 12.85
N SER A 96 -13.88 -3.22 13.03
CA SER A 96 -14.82 -2.88 14.09
C SER A 96 -14.36 -3.54 15.39
N GLY A 97 -14.39 -2.80 16.51
CA GLY A 97 -14.06 -3.36 17.83
C GLY A 97 -13.89 -2.25 18.87
N PRO A 98 -13.96 -2.58 20.16
CA PRO A 98 -13.55 -1.68 21.24
C PRO A 98 -12.02 -1.50 21.24
N ASP A 99 -11.55 -0.55 22.03
CA ASP A 99 -10.14 -0.39 22.44
C ASP A 99 -9.13 -0.24 21.29
N LYS A 100 -9.57 0.39 20.18
CA LYS A 100 -8.66 0.64 19.04
C LYS A 100 -7.45 1.51 19.39
N PHE A 101 -7.56 2.31 20.44
CA PHE A 101 -6.50 3.19 20.94
C PHE A 101 -5.64 2.59 22.05
N ASP A 102 -5.94 1.38 22.49
CA ASP A 102 -5.16 0.73 23.55
C ASP A 102 -3.72 0.48 23.09
N GLY A 103 -2.74 0.94 23.88
CA GLY A 103 -1.32 0.85 23.52
C GLY A 103 -0.89 1.69 22.31
N ILE A 104 -1.76 2.60 21.80
CA ILE A 104 -1.41 3.52 20.72
C ILE A 104 -0.90 4.83 21.30
N ASP A 105 0.30 5.22 20.90
CA ASP A 105 0.88 6.52 21.24
C ASP A 105 0.14 7.61 20.47
N CYS A 106 -0.55 8.48 21.22
CA CYS A 106 -1.27 9.63 20.67
C CYS A 106 -1.38 10.73 21.74
N HIS A 107 -1.45 11.96 21.29
CA HIS A 107 -1.72 13.12 22.15
C HIS A 107 -3.10 13.73 21.83
N ALA A 108 -3.67 14.43 22.79
CA ALA A 108 -4.89 15.18 22.58
C ALA A 108 -4.56 16.47 21.79
N GLY A 109 -5.14 16.58 20.60
CA GLY A 109 -5.09 17.79 19.78
C GLY A 109 -6.25 18.74 20.10
N GLU A 110 -6.55 19.65 19.16
CA GLU A 110 -7.65 20.61 19.27
C GLU A 110 -8.98 19.90 19.55
N GLY A 111 -9.74 20.41 20.51
CA GLY A 111 -10.98 19.79 20.96
C GLY A 111 -10.84 18.39 21.55
N GLY A 112 -9.61 17.95 21.92
CA GLY A 112 -9.32 16.62 22.46
C GLY A 112 -9.27 15.50 21.41
N ALA A 113 -9.33 15.85 20.13
CA ALA A 113 -9.23 14.84 19.06
C ALA A 113 -7.83 14.18 19.06
N PRO A 114 -7.73 12.82 19.03
CA PRO A 114 -6.45 12.14 19.10
C PRO A 114 -5.57 12.38 17.87
N SER A 115 -4.36 12.90 18.06
CA SER A 115 -3.30 12.98 17.05
C SER A 115 -2.32 11.84 17.26
N LEU A 116 -2.16 10.98 16.25
CA LEU A 116 -1.36 9.74 16.33
C LEU A 116 0.13 10.03 16.16
N ALA A 117 0.94 9.45 17.01
CA ALA A 117 2.39 9.51 16.85
C ALA A 117 2.84 8.74 15.58
N GLY A 118 3.93 9.20 14.99
CA GLY A 118 4.52 8.55 13.82
C GLY A 118 3.81 8.80 12.49
N ALA A 119 2.72 9.55 12.44
CA ALA A 119 2.06 9.94 11.20
C ALA A 119 2.98 10.78 10.29
N ALA A 120 2.77 10.75 8.98
CA ALA A 120 3.48 11.60 8.02
C ALA A 120 2.99 13.07 8.09
N ALA A 121 1.69 13.25 8.36
CA ALA A 121 1.10 14.56 8.65
C ALA A 121 -0.15 14.40 9.52
N THR A 122 -0.46 15.46 10.29
CA THR A 122 -1.69 15.54 11.07
C THR A 122 -2.40 16.88 10.79
N PHE A 123 -3.72 16.84 10.74
CA PHE A 123 -4.56 18.03 10.62
C PHE A 123 -5.61 17.98 11.73
N GLU A 124 -5.62 19.01 12.58
CA GLU A 124 -6.56 19.15 13.68
C GLU A 124 -7.66 20.11 13.22
N CYS A 125 -8.90 19.62 13.18
CA CYS A 125 -10.00 20.30 12.51
C CYS A 125 -11.18 20.54 13.43
N VAL A 126 -11.83 21.69 13.28
CA VAL A 126 -13.18 21.92 13.77
C VAL A 126 -14.17 21.48 12.68
N SER A 127 -15.19 20.71 13.07
CA SER A 127 -16.26 20.29 12.16
C SER A 127 -17.06 21.50 11.71
N ARG A 128 -17.33 21.64 10.40
CA ARG A 128 -18.04 22.81 9.84
C ARG A 128 -19.34 22.45 9.17
N GLN A 129 -19.32 21.54 8.23
CA GLN A 129 -20.47 21.21 7.39
C GLN A 129 -20.49 19.72 7.09
N THR A 130 -21.68 19.21 6.85
CA THR A 130 -21.89 17.85 6.35
C THR A 130 -22.78 17.89 5.13
N TYR A 131 -22.50 16.98 4.17
CA TYR A 131 -23.29 16.85 2.95
C TYR A 131 -23.70 15.41 2.74
N ASP A 132 -24.88 15.21 2.19
CA ASP A 132 -25.34 13.90 1.77
C ASP A 132 -24.47 13.39 0.61
N GLY A 133 -23.89 12.23 0.77
CA GLY A 133 -23.07 11.52 -0.22
C GLY A 133 -23.64 10.15 -0.58
N GLY A 134 -24.95 9.95 -0.47
CA GLY A 134 -25.62 8.68 -0.73
C GLY A 134 -25.45 7.69 0.42
N ASP A 135 -24.73 6.58 0.21
CA ASP A 135 -24.40 5.60 1.26
C ASP A 135 -23.34 6.11 2.26
N HIS A 136 -22.78 7.30 2.00
CA HIS A 136 -21.84 8.02 2.87
C HIS A 136 -22.40 9.37 3.30
N LEU A 137 -21.81 9.93 4.37
CA LEU A 137 -21.90 11.33 4.73
C LEU A 137 -20.53 11.96 4.48
N ILE A 138 -20.51 13.12 3.80
CA ILE A 138 -19.30 13.90 3.59
C ILE A 138 -19.19 14.90 4.74
N LEU A 139 -18.05 14.91 5.42
CA LEU A 139 -17.74 15.86 6.50
C LEU A 139 -16.68 16.84 6.02
N VAL A 140 -16.95 18.12 6.22
CA VAL A 140 -16.00 19.19 5.95
C VAL A 140 -15.52 19.79 7.27
N GLY A 141 -14.22 19.84 7.45
CA GLY A 141 -13.56 20.46 8.59
C GLY A 141 -12.69 21.63 8.20
N GLN A 142 -12.65 22.64 9.07
CA GLN A 142 -11.68 23.72 8.97
C GLN A 142 -10.45 23.34 9.78
N VAL A 143 -9.29 23.34 9.15
CA VAL A 143 -8.01 23.07 9.79
C VAL A 143 -7.64 24.21 10.72
N LEU A 144 -7.43 23.91 12.00
CA LEU A 144 -6.97 24.85 13.03
C LEU A 144 -5.47 24.77 13.23
N ARG A 145 -4.93 23.55 13.12
CA ARG A 145 -3.51 23.25 13.28
C ARG A 145 -3.11 22.14 12.32
N TYR A 146 -1.90 22.17 11.82
CA TYR A 146 -1.30 21.06 11.09
C TYR A 146 0.13 20.80 11.56
N SER A 147 0.57 19.55 11.40
CA SER A 147 1.96 19.16 11.56
C SER A 147 2.35 18.25 10.39
N ARG A 148 3.56 18.43 9.88
CA ARG A 148 4.15 17.59 8.83
C ARG A 148 5.50 17.07 9.32
N TYR A 149 5.74 15.80 9.11
CA TYR A 149 6.94 15.11 9.55
C TYR A 149 7.72 14.62 8.32
N ASP A 150 9.01 14.40 8.48
CA ASP A 150 9.87 13.85 7.42
C ASP A 150 9.69 12.31 7.37
N ARG A 151 8.52 11.89 6.88
CA ARG A 151 8.11 10.49 6.71
C ARG A 151 7.38 10.32 5.39
N GLN A 152 7.60 9.17 4.75
CA GLN A 152 6.88 8.84 3.53
C GLN A 152 5.44 8.43 3.86
N PRO A 153 4.43 8.90 3.10
CA PRO A 153 3.05 8.53 3.34
C PRO A 153 2.76 7.10 2.88
N LEU A 154 1.89 6.42 3.64
CA LEU A 154 1.31 5.16 3.22
C LEU A 154 0.26 5.41 2.12
N LEU A 155 0.38 4.71 1.01
CA LEU A 155 -0.56 4.79 -0.11
C LEU A 155 -1.45 3.55 -0.19
N PHE A 156 -2.60 3.73 -0.84
CA PHE A 156 -3.51 2.64 -1.16
C PHE A 156 -3.96 2.73 -2.62
N VAL A 157 -3.70 1.70 -3.39
CA VAL A 157 -4.03 1.63 -4.82
C VAL A 157 -4.35 0.19 -5.22
N LYS A 158 -5.39 0.00 -6.03
CA LYS A 158 -5.83 -1.33 -6.52
C LYS A 158 -6.06 -2.34 -5.38
N GLY A 159 -6.60 -1.87 -4.24
CA GLY A 159 -6.85 -2.71 -3.08
C GLY A 159 -5.60 -3.12 -2.28
N ARG A 160 -4.46 -2.48 -2.48
CA ARG A 160 -3.18 -2.82 -1.84
C ARG A 160 -2.51 -1.59 -1.25
N TYR A 161 -1.76 -1.80 -0.18
CA TYR A 161 -0.84 -0.78 0.32
C TYR A 161 0.34 -0.61 -0.65
N ALA A 162 0.80 0.63 -0.78
CA ALA A 162 1.92 1.00 -1.62
C ALA A 162 2.76 2.09 -0.93
N VAL A 163 3.96 2.29 -1.41
CA VAL A 163 4.85 3.38 -1.02
C VAL A 163 5.01 4.35 -2.19
N SER A 164 5.28 5.62 -1.89
CA SER A 164 5.56 6.62 -2.91
C SER A 164 6.98 6.44 -3.47
N ALA A 165 7.12 6.65 -4.78
CA ALA A 165 8.41 6.79 -5.42
C ALA A 165 8.30 7.91 -6.46
N ASP A 166 9.35 8.70 -6.61
CA ASP A 166 9.38 9.74 -7.64
C ASP A 166 9.26 9.12 -9.03
N HIS A 167 8.44 9.73 -9.87
CA HIS A 167 8.37 9.32 -11.25
C HIS A 167 9.74 9.61 -11.91
N PRO A 168 10.32 8.64 -12.65
CA PRO A 168 11.68 8.80 -13.18
C PRO A 168 11.87 10.02 -14.10
N ASP A 169 10.79 10.50 -14.74
CA ASP A 169 10.80 11.67 -15.59
C ASP A 169 10.51 12.98 -14.84
N THR A 170 10.21 12.90 -13.52
CA THR A 170 9.96 14.09 -12.72
C THR A 170 11.29 14.66 -12.24
N ARG A 171 11.68 15.81 -12.77
CA ARG A 171 12.72 16.62 -12.14
C ARG A 171 12.17 17.12 -10.82
N VAL A 172 12.84 16.81 -9.73
CA VAL A 172 12.53 17.38 -8.43
C VAL A 172 12.71 18.87 -8.53
N LEU A 173 11.63 19.62 -8.74
CA LEU A 173 11.62 21.04 -8.50
C LEU A 173 11.70 21.20 -6.97
N ALA A 174 12.90 21.49 -6.48
CA ALA A 174 13.13 21.79 -5.08
C ALA A 174 12.14 22.90 -4.67
N ALA A 175 11.20 22.56 -3.83
CA ALA A 175 10.26 23.51 -3.27
C ALA A 175 11.06 24.55 -2.47
N GLY A 176 11.20 25.76 -3.04
CA GLY A 176 11.41 27.01 -2.33
C GLY A 176 12.63 27.15 -1.41
N GLY A 177 13.72 26.45 -1.66
CA GLY A 177 15.01 26.71 -1.01
C GLY A 177 16.06 27.04 -2.09
N LYS A 178 16.84 28.11 -1.92
CA LYS A 178 18.07 28.34 -2.66
C LYS A 178 19.08 27.24 -2.27
N GLY A 179 18.78 25.99 -2.65
CA GLY A 179 19.73 24.90 -2.66
C GLY A 179 20.38 24.89 -4.03
N GLU A 180 21.69 25.07 -4.08
CA GLU A 180 22.47 24.78 -5.27
C GLU A 180 22.05 23.40 -5.80
N PRO A 181 22.03 23.20 -7.14
CA PRO A 181 21.86 21.85 -7.68
C PRO A 181 22.90 20.99 -7.02
N LEU A 182 22.49 19.87 -6.39
CA LEU A 182 23.43 18.87 -5.95
C LEU A 182 24.35 18.60 -7.12
N ALA A 183 25.60 19.07 -7.01
CA ALA A 183 26.60 18.88 -8.04
C ALA A 183 26.59 17.37 -8.37
N ASP A 184 26.45 17.09 -9.65
CA ASP A 184 26.49 15.75 -10.22
C ASP A 184 27.82 15.09 -9.79
N GLY A 185 27.83 14.28 -8.75
CA GLY A 185 29.01 13.71 -8.11
C GLY A 185 28.74 13.05 -6.76
N GLY A 186 27.56 13.21 -6.18
CA GLY A 186 27.16 12.45 -5.00
C GLY A 186 26.86 11.01 -5.41
N GLU A 187 27.70 10.06 -4.99
CA GLU A 187 27.43 8.63 -5.08
C GLU A 187 26.00 8.39 -4.59
N ARG A 188 25.12 8.00 -5.49
CA ARG A 188 23.73 7.68 -5.11
C ARG A 188 23.79 6.51 -4.14
N VAL A 189 23.21 6.67 -2.94
CA VAL A 189 23.17 5.63 -1.93
C VAL A 189 22.70 4.32 -2.58
N LEU A 190 23.48 3.26 -2.47
CA LEU A 190 23.27 2.00 -3.17
C LEU A 190 21.86 1.44 -2.95
N SER A 191 21.30 1.60 -1.75
CA SER A 191 19.91 1.21 -1.44
C SER A 191 18.89 1.90 -2.33
N ASN A 192 19.06 3.20 -2.62
CA ASN A 192 18.16 3.93 -3.52
C ASN A 192 18.26 3.44 -4.96
N LEU A 193 19.47 3.10 -5.43
CA LEU A 193 19.66 2.50 -6.75
C LEU A 193 18.97 1.13 -6.83
N MET A 194 19.07 0.32 -5.79
CA MET A 194 18.42 -0.99 -5.73
C MET A 194 16.90 -0.87 -5.74
N ILE A 195 16.32 0.05 -4.97
CA ILE A 195 14.87 0.31 -4.95
C ILE A 195 14.40 0.77 -6.34
N ARG A 196 15.12 1.67 -6.99
CA ARG A 196 14.78 2.16 -8.34
C ARG A 196 14.89 1.04 -9.38
N ALA A 197 15.96 0.25 -9.34
CA ALA A 197 16.13 -0.91 -10.22
C ALA A 197 14.99 -1.91 -10.04
N TYR A 198 14.66 -2.26 -8.79
CA TYR A 198 13.53 -3.13 -8.48
C TYR A 198 12.22 -2.59 -9.05
N SER A 199 11.91 -1.30 -8.81
CA SER A 199 10.67 -0.67 -9.30
C SER A 199 10.58 -0.69 -10.83
N ALA A 200 11.67 -0.39 -11.52
CA ALA A 200 11.73 -0.43 -12.99
C ALA A 200 11.54 -1.85 -13.54
N ILE A 201 12.21 -2.83 -12.96
CA ILE A 201 12.09 -4.25 -13.32
C ILE A 201 10.67 -4.76 -13.04
N ALA A 202 10.12 -4.49 -11.87
CA ALA A 202 8.78 -4.91 -11.48
C ALA A 202 7.70 -4.34 -12.43
N ALA A 203 7.78 -3.04 -12.75
CA ALA A 203 6.87 -2.39 -13.70
C ALA A 203 6.97 -2.98 -15.12
N ARG A 204 8.18 -3.33 -15.56
CA ARG A 204 8.39 -3.95 -16.88
C ARG A 204 7.81 -5.36 -16.93
N LEU A 205 8.08 -6.17 -15.91
CA LEU A 205 7.55 -7.54 -15.80
C LEU A 205 6.02 -7.55 -15.70
N GLU A 206 5.45 -6.60 -14.97
CA GLU A 206 3.98 -6.44 -14.88
C GLU A 206 3.37 -6.14 -16.25
N ARG A 207 3.88 -5.12 -16.95
CA ARG A 207 3.44 -4.77 -18.31
C ARG A 207 3.60 -5.95 -19.28
N GLY A 208 4.74 -6.64 -19.19
CA GLY A 208 5.02 -7.81 -20.02
C GLY A 208 4.00 -8.93 -19.83
N ARG A 209 3.65 -9.27 -18.59
CA ARG A 209 2.62 -10.27 -18.28
C ARG A 209 1.24 -9.87 -18.80
N GLN A 210 0.86 -8.60 -18.63
CA GLN A 210 -0.42 -8.10 -19.15
C GLN A 210 -0.48 -8.18 -20.68
N THR A 211 0.61 -7.80 -21.36
CA THR A 211 0.70 -7.83 -22.84
C THR A 211 0.69 -9.27 -23.37
N ALA A 212 1.30 -10.21 -22.65
CA ALA A 212 1.32 -11.63 -23.00
C ALA A 212 0.00 -12.38 -22.67
N GLY A 213 -0.99 -11.67 -22.12
CA GLY A 213 -2.29 -12.29 -21.77
C GLY A 213 -2.20 -13.29 -20.60
N LEU A 214 -1.14 -13.21 -19.79
CA LEU A 214 -0.95 -14.14 -18.67
C LEU A 214 -1.89 -13.87 -17.50
N GLY A 215 -2.49 -12.68 -17.43
CA GLY A 215 -3.62 -12.34 -16.54
C GLY A 215 -3.33 -12.34 -15.05
N LEU A 216 -2.06 -12.45 -14.61
CA LEU A 216 -1.66 -12.53 -13.20
C LEU A 216 -0.84 -11.32 -12.78
N SER A 217 -1.09 -10.85 -11.57
CA SER A 217 -0.28 -9.81 -10.91
C SER A 217 1.10 -10.36 -10.49
N LEU A 218 2.02 -9.47 -10.12
CA LEU A 218 3.33 -9.87 -9.59
C LEU A 218 3.19 -10.75 -8.34
N MET A 219 2.24 -10.42 -7.45
CA MET A 219 2.04 -11.18 -6.22
C MET A 219 1.44 -12.56 -6.47
N GLN A 220 0.51 -12.68 -7.43
CA GLN A 220 -0.02 -13.98 -7.85
C GLN A 220 1.07 -14.86 -8.47
N ALA A 221 1.92 -14.30 -9.32
CA ALA A 221 3.07 -15.00 -9.87
C ALA A 221 4.09 -15.43 -8.78
N ARG A 222 4.27 -14.59 -7.75
CA ARG A 222 5.15 -14.90 -6.61
C ARG A 222 4.58 -16.04 -5.77
N LEU A 223 3.28 -16.08 -5.50
CA LEU A 223 2.64 -17.19 -4.78
C LEU A 223 2.76 -18.51 -5.55
N LEU A 224 2.53 -18.52 -6.88
CA LEU A 224 2.76 -19.72 -7.68
C LEU A 224 4.21 -20.22 -7.58
N ARG A 225 5.19 -19.32 -7.64
CA ARG A 225 6.61 -19.68 -7.48
C ARG A 225 6.91 -20.23 -6.10
N ALA A 226 6.40 -19.60 -5.05
CA ALA A 226 6.61 -20.07 -3.68
C ALA A 226 6.01 -21.47 -3.46
N ALA A 227 4.77 -21.69 -3.91
CA ALA A 227 4.11 -22.98 -3.82
C ALA A 227 4.81 -24.08 -4.63
N ALA A 228 5.41 -23.74 -5.77
CA ALA A 228 6.22 -24.68 -6.55
C ALA A 228 7.58 -24.99 -5.91
N ALA A 229 8.24 -23.98 -5.34
CA ALA A 229 9.56 -24.14 -4.71
C ALA A 229 9.47 -24.87 -3.37
N LEU A 230 8.38 -24.72 -2.66
CA LEU A 230 8.13 -25.29 -1.34
C LEU A 230 6.78 -26.04 -1.35
N PRO A 231 6.72 -27.22 -2.01
CA PRO A 231 5.48 -27.98 -2.11
C PRO A 231 5.02 -28.47 -0.74
N ASP A 232 3.70 -28.62 -0.59
CA ASP A 232 3.04 -29.13 0.62
C ASP A 232 3.20 -28.26 1.87
N ARG A 233 3.47 -26.98 1.71
CA ARG A 233 3.54 -26.02 2.80
C ARG A 233 2.19 -25.31 3.03
N THR A 234 1.96 -24.89 4.26
CA THR A 234 0.82 -24.02 4.60
C THR A 234 1.12 -22.58 4.14
N LEU A 235 0.07 -21.74 4.09
CA LEU A 235 0.26 -20.33 3.75
C LEU A 235 1.25 -19.63 4.69
N ASP A 236 1.19 -19.92 5.99
CA ASP A 236 2.09 -19.34 6.99
C ASP A 236 3.56 -19.65 6.71
N GLU A 237 3.83 -20.87 6.27
CA GLU A 237 5.19 -21.30 5.88
C GLU A 237 5.67 -20.66 4.56
N LEU A 238 4.73 -20.23 3.68
CA LEU A 238 5.05 -19.54 2.42
C LEU A 238 5.15 -18.02 2.58
N MET A 239 4.63 -17.44 3.66
CA MET A 239 4.62 -15.98 3.87
C MET A 239 5.98 -15.29 3.74
N PRO A 240 7.09 -15.84 4.23
CA PRO A 240 8.41 -15.21 4.07
C PRO A 240 8.79 -14.96 2.60
N GLU A 241 8.37 -15.85 1.70
CA GLU A 241 8.61 -15.72 0.25
C GLU A 241 7.70 -14.67 -0.42
N LEU A 242 6.54 -14.41 0.18
CA LEU A 242 5.55 -13.49 -0.37
C LEU A 242 5.86 -12.02 -0.03
N LEU A 243 6.53 -11.76 1.08
CA LEU A 243 6.78 -10.41 1.62
C LEU A 243 5.48 -9.61 1.81
N LEU A 244 4.43 -10.29 2.26
CA LEU A 244 3.09 -9.74 2.54
C LEU A 244 2.71 -10.03 3.98
N ASP A 245 1.76 -9.24 4.51
CA ASP A 245 1.10 -9.58 5.77
C ASP A 245 0.12 -10.77 5.61
N PHE A 246 -0.30 -11.34 6.74
CA PHE A 246 -1.18 -12.51 6.76
C PHE A 246 -2.49 -12.29 5.98
N ASN A 247 -3.17 -11.15 6.18
CA ASN A 247 -4.45 -10.90 5.54
C ASN A 247 -4.32 -10.71 4.02
N ALA A 248 -3.26 -10.00 3.59
CA ALA A 248 -2.98 -9.84 2.16
C ALA A 248 -2.63 -11.19 1.52
N SER A 249 -1.88 -12.05 2.23
CA SER A 249 -1.54 -13.40 1.77
C SER A 249 -2.78 -14.30 1.69
N GLN A 250 -3.69 -14.22 2.65
CA GLN A 250 -4.94 -14.97 2.66
C GLN A 250 -5.85 -14.58 1.47
N ASN A 251 -6.07 -13.28 1.27
CA ASN A 251 -6.85 -12.79 0.12
C ASN A 251 -6.22 -13.20 -1.22
N LEU A 252 -4.89 -13.20 -1.29
CA LEU A 252 -4.15 -13.64 -2.46
C LEU A 252 -4.38 -15.14 -2.73
N LEU A 253 -4.29 -15.98 -1.69
CA LEU A 253 -4.55 -17.42 -1.77
C LEU A 253 -5.99 -17.70 -2.24
N GLU A 254 -6.99 -17.07 -1.63
CA GLU A 254 -8.39 -17.20 -2.03
C GLU A 254 -8.62 -16.83 -3.49
N SER A 255 -8.01 -15.75 -3.95
CA SER A 255 -8.03 -15.36 -5.37
C SER A 255 -7.44 -16.45 -6.27
N MET A 256 -6.32 -17.06 -5.88
CA MET A 256 -5.66 -18.09 -6.69
C MET A 256 -6.40 -19.42 -6.69
N VAL A 257 -7.08 -19.75 -5.60
CA VAL A 257 -8.00 -20.90 -5.53
C VAL A 257 -9.20 -20.67 -6.43
N SER A 258 -9.81 -19.47 -6.40
CA SER A 258 -10.95 -19.12 -7.27
C SER A 258 -10.60 -19.13 -8.75
N LEU A 259 -9.34 -18.85 -9.11
CA LEU A 259 -8.82 -18.96 -10.47
C LEU A 259 -8.50 -20.41 -10.87
N GLY A 260 -8.62 -21.37 -9.97
CA GLY A 260 -8.31 -22.78 -10.22
C GLY A 260 -6.81 -23.06 -10.39
N LEU A 261 -5.92 -22.19 -9.96
CA LEU A 261 -4.48 -22.31 -10.15
C LEU A 261 -3.77 -22.92 -8.93
N ILE A 262 -4.42 -22.86 -7.77
CA ILE A 262 -3.95 -23.42 -6.51
C ILE A 262 -5.08 -24.23 -5.88
N ALA A 263 -4.72 -25.35 -5.26
CA ALA A 263 -5.58 -26.15 -4.39
C ALA A 263 -5.05 -26.11 -2.95
N VAL A 264 -5.94 -26.15 -1.99
CA VAL A 264 -5.63 -26.25 -0.56
C VAL A 264 -6.27 -27.51 -0.02
N ASP A 265 -5.49 -28.36 0.65
CA ASP A 265 -6.00 -29.58 1.25
C ASP A 265 -6.62 -29.35 2.64
N ASP A 266 -7.22 -30.40 3.24
CA ASP A 266 -7.87 -30.36 4.55
C ASP A 266 -6.91 -29.97 5.71
N ARG A 267 -5.61 -30.00 5.47
CA ARG A 267 -4.56 -29.60 6.42
C ARG A 267 -4.03 -28.19 6.14
N GLY A 268 -4.66 -27.45 5.21
CA GLY A 268 -4.25 -26.11 4.83
C GLY A 268 -2.98 -26.06 3.97
N ARG A 269 -2.54 -27.19 3.38
CA ARG A 269 -1.34 -27.23 2.53
C ARG A 269 -1.67 -26.78 1.12
N VAL A 270 -0.84 -25.92 0.61
CA VAL A 270 -0.97 -25.24 -0.69
C VAL A 270 -0.25 -26.06 -1.76
N ARG A 271 -0.94 -26.34 -2.87
CA ARG A 271 -0.40 -27.05 -4.04
C ARG A 271 -0.83 -26.35 -5.33
N LEU A 272 0.02 -26.43 -6.35
CA LEU A 272 -0.40 -26.04 -7.68
C LEU A 272 -1.37 -27.07 -8.26
N THR A 273 -2.30 -26.60 -9.07
CA THR A 273 -3.07 -27.44 -9.99
C THR A 273 -2.29 -27.60 -11.30
N ASP A 274 -2.71 -28.53 -12.18
CA ASP A 274 -2.12 -28.69 -13.52
C ASP A 274 -2.14 -27.36 -14.31
N ASP A 275 -3.21 -26.56 -14.15
CA ASP A 275 -3.31 -25.24 -14.78
C ASP A 275 -2.43 -24.21 -14.11
N GLY A 276 -2.22 -24.32 -12.79
CA GLY A 276 -1.24 -23.55 -12.04
C GLY A 276 0.19 -23.79 -12.51
N GLU A 277 0.56 -25.06 -12.73
CA GLU A 277 1.89 -25.44 -13.26
C GLU A 277 2.10 -24.91 -14.67
N LYS A 278 1.14 -25.10 -15.59
CA LYS A 278 1.20 -24.54 -16.95
C LYS A 278 1.34 -23.02 -16.92
N ARG A 279 0.60 -22.36 -16.04
CA ARG A 279 0.64 -20.90 -15.91
C ARG A 279 1.99 -20.44 -15.36
N LEU A 280 2.54 -21.15 -14.38
CA LEU A 280 3.87 -20.87 -13.84
C LEU A 280 4.95 -21.02 -14.92
N HIS A 281 4.93 -22.09 -15.69
CA HIS A 281 5.88 -22.28 -16.79
C HIS A 281 5.83 -21.14 -17.81
N ALA A 282 4.63 -20.69 -18.20
CA ALA A 282 4.48 -19.56 -19.10
C ALA A 282 5.03 -18.25 -18.51
N ILE A 283 4.82 -18.01 -17.20
CA ILE A 283 5.37 -16.84 -16.51
C ILE A 283 6.89 -16.88 -16.45
N VAL A 284 7.47 -18.02 -16.14
CA VAL A 284 8.93 -18.20 -16.05
C VAL A 284 9.57 -18.00 -17.43
N ALA A 285 9.02 -18.61 -18.47
CA ALA A 285 9.50 -18.43 -19.85
C ALA A 285 9.45 -16.96 -20.27
N HIS A 286 8.34 -16.28 -19.96
CA HIS A 286 8.18 -14.85 -20.26
C HIS A 286 9.16 -13.98 -19.46
N ALA A 287 9.43 -14.32 -18.19
CA ALA A 287 10.40 -13.62 -17.36
C ALA A 287 11.81 -13.74 -17.94
N HIS A 288 12.24 -14.94 -18.35
CA HIS A 288 13.55 -15.15 -18.99
C HIS A 288 13.71 -14.36 -20.28
N ALA A 289 12.71 -14.39 -21.17
CA ALA A 289 12.76 -13.60 -22.41
C ALA A 289 12.85 -12.07 -22.14
N ASN A 290 12.21 -11.59 -21.10
CA ASN A 290 12.36 -10.18 -20.68
C ASN A 290 13.71 -9.89 -20.04
N GLU A 291 14.27 -10.83 -19.30
CA GLU A 291 15.57 -10.70 -18.63
C GLU A 291 16.68 -10.51 -19.67
N GLU A 292 16.71 -11.32 -20.73
CA GLU A 292 17.66 -11.18 -21.85
C GLU A 292 17.64 -9.78 -22.47
N VAL A 293 16.44 -9.23 -22.69
CA VAL A 293 16.30 -7.88 -23.24
C VAL A 293 16.67 -6.79 -22.23
N MET A 294 16.38 -6.99 -20.93
CA MET A 294 16.68 -6.01 -19.89
C MET A 294 18.18 -5.85 -19.63
N PHE A 295 18.91 -6.93 -19.72
CA PHE A 295 20.35 -6.93 -19.41
C PHE A 295 21.24 -6.92 -20.65
N GLN A 296 20.65 -6.74 -21.83
CA GLN A 296 21.39 -6.59 -23.08
C GLN A 296 22.43 -5.47 -22.99
N GLY A 297 23.70 -5.80 -23.26
CA GLY A 297 24.81 -4.84 -23.20
C GLY A 297 25.46 -4.69 -21.82
N ILE A 298 25.05 -5.47 -20.82
CA ILE A 298 25.74 -5.59 -19.53
C ILE A 298 26.62 -6.84 -19.58
N ASP A 299 27.87 -6.69 -19.12
CA ASP A 299 28.84 -7.80 -19.08
C ASP A 299 28.38 -8.93 -18.16
N ASP A 300 28.58 -10.18 -18.57
CA ASP A 300 28.18 -11.36 -17.81
C ASP A 300 28.89 -11.47 -16.44
N ALA A 301 30.13 -10.98 -16.34
CA ALA A 301 30.87 -10.96 -15.08
C ALA A 301 30.26 -9.95 -14.09
N ASP A 302 29.77 -8.80 -14.59
CA ASP A 302 29.06 -7.82 -13.79
C ASP A 302 27.70 -8.37 -13.31
N LEU A 303 26.96 -9.03 -14.19
CA LEU A 303 25.69 -9.69 -13.82
C LEU A 303 25.90 -10.80 -12.77
N ALA A 304 26.97 -11.60 -12.91
CA ALA A 304 27.33 -12.62 -11.91
C ALA A 304 27.69 -11.98 -10.56
N THR A 305 28.38 -10.85 -10.58
CA THR A 305 28.73 -10.09 -9.35
C THR A 305 27.50 -9.55 -8.67
N VAL A 306 26.60 -8.88 -9.41
CA VAL A 306 25.33 -8.37 -8.89
C VAL A 306 24.49 -9.51 -8.30
N ARG A 307 24.37 -10.64 -9.00
CA ARG A 307 23.64 -11.84 -8.52
C ARG A 307 24.21 -12.35 -7.20
N ARG A 308 25.53 -12.45 -7.09
CA ARG A 308 26.21 -12.88 -5.85
C ARG A 308 25.95 -11.93 -4.69
N VAL A 309 26.04 -10.61 -4.92
CA VAL A 309 25.80 -9.58 -3.89
C VAL A 309 24.35 -9.63 -3.42
N LEU A 310 23.39 -9.64 -4.31
CA LEU A 310 21.98 -9.71 -3.99
C LEU A 310 21.61 -10.98 -3.21
N ASN A 311 22.11 -12.14 -3.61
CA ASN A 311 21.91 -13.39 -2.88
C ASN A 311 22.48 -13.32 -1.45
N THR A 312 23.65 -12.72 -1.28
CA THR A 312 24.24 -12.53 0.05
C THR A 312 23.39 -11.62 0.94
N MET A 313 22.83 -10.55 0.37
CA MET A 313 21.93 -9.62 1.11
C MET A 313 20.64 -10.33 1.52
N VAL A 314 19.99 -11.04 0.62
CA VAL A 314 18.76 -11.82 0.90
C VAL A 314 19.03 -12.86 2.00
N SER A 315 20.11 -13.64 1.89
CA SER A 315 20.46 -14.66 2.89
C SER A 315 20.72 -14.06 4.28
N LYS A 316 21.38 -12.90 4.35
CA LYS A 316 21.63 -12.21 5.63
C LYS A 316 20.35 -11.66 6.28
N GLN A 317 19.40 -11.18 5.50
CA GLN A 317 18.13 -10.68 6.01
C GLN A 317 17.22 -11.82 6.51
N LEU A 318 17.23 -12.95 5.85
CA LEU A 318 16.46 -14.15 6.28
C LEU A 318 17.04 -14.80 7.55
N SER A 319 18.33 -14.58 7.85
CA SER A 319 19.02 -15.12 9.02
C SER A 319 19.19 -14.16 10.18
N GLY A 320 18.85 -12.87 10.02
CA GLY A 320 19.08 -11.82 11.01
C GLY A 320 17.81 -11.44 11.76
N GLY A 321 17.85 -11.57 13.09
CA GLY A 321 16.89 -10.95 14.00
C GLY A 321 16.92 -9.40 13.91
N PRO A 322 16.10 -8.68 14.70
CA PRO A 322 15.82 -7.26 14.53
C PRO A 322 17.09 -6.41 14.42
N ILE A 323 17.10 -5.50 13.45
CA ILE A 323 18.18 -4.52 13.25
C ILE A 323 18.35 -3.76 14.56
N ALA A 324 19.52 -3.93 15.19
CA ALA A 324 19.88 -3.15 16.36
C ALA A 324 19.88 -1.66 15.98
N ALA A 325 19.06 -0.87 16.65
CA ALA A 325 19.06 0.58 16.50
C ALA A 325 20.49 1.09 16.77
N ALA A 326 21.12 1.67 15.77
CA ALA A 326 22.40 2.34 15.92
C ALA A 326 22.17 3.54 16.82
N SER A 327 22.61 3.44 18.07
CA SER A 327 22.75 4.55 18.98
C SER A 327 23.85 5.47 18.45
N ARG A 328 23.46 6.65 17.97
CA ARG A 328 24.24 7.91 18.07
C ARG A 328 23.31 9.10 18.03
#